data_2fee727f60dbed7dfa4e6902d7c85177
#
_entry.id   2fee727f60dbed7dfa4e6902d7c85177
#
_cell.length_a   1.000
_cell.length_b   1.000
_cell.length_c   1.000
_cell.angle_alpha   90.00
_cell.angle_beta   90.00
_cell.angle_gamma   90.00
#
_symmetry.space_group_name_H-M   'P 1'
#
loop_
_entity.id
_entity.type
_entity.pdbx_description
1 polymer ?
#
loop_
_entity_poly.entity_id
_entity_poly.type
_entity_poly.pdbx_seq_one_letter_code
_entity_poly.pdbx_strand_id
1 'polypeptide(L)'
;MLGLDAVVLARAQFAFTMTFHIVFPAFSIGLASYLAVLEALWLWTGRDVFINLFNYWLKIFAVAFGMGVVSGIVMSYQFGTNWSVFADRTGPVIGPMMAYEVLTAFFLEAGFLGVMLFGLRRVGPRLHFLATLMVAIGTLISAFWILSANSWMQTPSGFAVNADGQFVAADWFKVIFNPSFPYRLVHMVLAAYLTTALVVGAVGAFHLLRDQHLAGPRVMFSMAMWMATLAAPIQILAGDQHGLNTLEHQPVKIMAMEGHFQSHKDGAPLYLFGLPDEAAGKVKYAIDIPKLGSLILKHSPDAPMDGLDTVPRENWPPVPITFWAFRIMVGLGFLMFGLGLLSLWERSRGRLYQSRPLHRFALLMGPAGFLAVIAGWVTTETGRQPFTVYGLLRTADSVSPLAVPAVGSSLLAFVIVYFAVYAAGILYLLRLMAQPPHPGEEGPSTESPVRSAGITPAAGIPTEVGAS
;
A
#
# COMPACT_ATOMS: atom_id res chain seq x y z
N MET A 1 3.56 33.13 -15.87
CA MET A 1 2.96 32.28 -14.83
C MET A 1 2.58 30.97 -15.51
N LEU A 2 3.08 29.85 -15.01
CA LEU A 2 2.65 28.51 -15.44
C LEU A 2 1.13 28.49 -15.21
N GLY A 3 0.31 28.28 -16.24
CA GLY A 3 -1.16 28.29 -16.17
C GLY A 3 -1.71 27.12 -15.29
N LEU A 4 -1.26 27.08 -14.03
CA LEU A 4 -1.65 26.10 -13.05
C LEU A 4 -2.98 26.51 -12.44
N ASP A 5 -4.00 25.68 -12.64
CA ASP A 5 -5.31 25.80 -12.03
C ASP A 5 -5.28 25.27 -10.58
N ALA A 6 -6.16 25.78 -9.71
CA ALA A 6 -6.32 25.33 -8.33
C ALA A 6 -6.65 23.83 -8.26
N VAL A 7 -7.42 23.31 -9.20
CA VAL A 7 -7.75 21.87 -9.31
C VAL A 7 -6.50 21.03 -9.53
N VAL A 8 -5.60 21.45 -10.43
CA VAL A 8 -4.35 20.74 -10.72
C VAL A 8 -3.44 20.74 -9.49
N LEU A 9 -3.33 21.86 -8.78
CA LEU A 9 -2.52 21.95 -7.56
C LEU A 9 -3.10 21.11 -6.42
N ALA A 10 -4.42 21.12 -6.22
CA ALA A 10 -5.08 20.29 -5.22
C ALA A 10 -4.90 18.79 -5.50
N ARG A 11 -5.00 18.38 -6.78
CA ARG A 11 -4.71 16.99 -7.21
C ARG A 11 -3.25 16.61 -6.97
N ALA A 12 -2.31 17.48 -7.31
CA ALA A 12 -0.89 17.26 -7.09
C ALA A 12 -0.58 17.11 -5.60
N GLN A 13 -1.16 17.94 -4.74
CA GLN A 13 -1.00 17.85 -3.29
C GLN A 13 -1.57 16.55 -2.73
N PHE A 14 -2.77 16.16 -3.17
CA PHE A 14 -3.36 14.88 -2.75
C PHE A 14 -2.53 13.69 -3.23
N ALA A 15 -2.10 13.67 -4.49
CA ALA A 15 -1.27 12.62 -5.04
C ALA A 15 0.07 12.50 -4.27
N PHE A 16 0.69 13.62 -3.93
CA PHE A 16 1.93 13.67 -3.15
C PHE A 16 1.73 13.08 -1.75
N THR A 17 0.76 13.57 -0.99
CA THR A 17 0.52 13.10 0.39
C THR A 17 0.06 11.65 0.44
N MET A 18 -0.78 11.22 -0.51
CA MET A 18 -1.23 9.84 -0.61
C MET A 18 -0.08 8.89 -0.96
N THR A 19 0.83 9.29 -1.86
CA THR A 19 2.01 8.49 -2.20
C THR A 19 2.89 8.25 -0.98
N PHE A 20 3.10 9.26 -0.14
CA PHE A 20 3.83 9.11 1.11
C PHE A 20 3.06 8.28 2.13
N HIS A 21 1.74 8.45 2.24
CA HIS A 21 0.94 7.72 3.22
C HIS A 21 0.87 6.23 2.91
N ILE A 22 0.54 5.84 1.67
CA ILE A 22 0.25 4.44 1.30
C ILE A 22 1.43 3.47 1.51
N VAL A 23 2.65 4.00 1.50
CA VAL A 23 3.89 3.24 1.72
C VAL A 23 3.92 2.62 3.12
N PHE A 24 3.46 3.34 4.14
CA PHE A 24 3.52 2.88 5.54
C PHE A 24 2.49 1.79 5.84
N PRO A 25 1.18 1.93 5.54
CA PRO A 25 0.21 0.83 5.70
C PRO A 25 0.58 -0.39 4.85
N ALA A 26 1.05 -0.21 3.61
CA ALA A 26 1.51 -1.32 2.78
C ALA A 26 2.62 -2.15 3.44
N PHE A 27 3.44 -1.55 4.29
CA PHE A 27 4.45 -2.27 5.05
C PHE A 27 3.98 -2.71 6.44
N SER A 28 3.30 -1.84 7.20
CA SER A 28 2.92 -2.13 8.59
C SER A 28 1.87 -3.23 8.71
N ILE A 29 0.91 -3.36 7.77
CA ILE A 29 -0.08 -4.44 7.76
C ILE A 29 0.60 -5.81 7.68
N GLY A 30 1.48 -5.99 6.72
CA GLY A 30 2.19 -7.26 6.58
C GLY A 30 3.20 -7.49 7.71
N LEU A 31 3.87 -6.43 8.18
CA LEU A 31 4.86 -6.53 9.26
C LEU A 31 4.22 -6.85 10.60
N ALA A 32 3.04 -6.31 10.94
CA ALA A 32 2.31 -6.68 12.15
C ALA A 32 1.94 -8.17 12.15
N SER A 33 1.45 -8.68 11.03
CA SER A 33 1.17 -10.12 10.87
C SER A 33 2.44 -10.96 10.95
N TYR A 34 3.54 -10.50 10.37
CA TYR A 34 4.85 -11.17 10.46
C TYR A 34 5.38 -11.23 11.89
N LEU A 35 5.23 -10.15 12.67
CA LEU A 35 5.56 -10.10 14.09
C LEU A 35 4.72 -11.10 14.90
N ALA A 36 3.41 -11.17 14.65
CA ALA A 36 2.54 -12.16 15.30
C ALA A 36 2.99 -13.61 14.99
N VAL A 37 3.41 -13.90 13.75
CA VAL A 37 3.94 -15.21 13.38
C VAL A 37 5.27 -15.50 14.08
N LEU A 38 6.18 -14.54 14.19
CA LEU A 38 7.45 -14.70 14.90
C LEU A 38 7.22 -15.03 16.37
N GLU A 39 6.33 -14.30 17.02
CA GLU A 39 6.02 -14.51 18.44
C GLU A 39 5.31 -15.86 18.66
N ALA A 40 4.36 -16.23 17.79
CA ALA A 40 3.74 -17.56 17.81
C ALA A 40 4.75 -18.70 17.68
N LEU A 41 5.70 -18.57 16.74
CA LEU A 41 6.78 -19.54 16.55
C LEU A 41 7.70 -19.62 17.78
N TRP A 42 8.00 -18.50 18.42
CA TRP A 42 8.75 -18.50 19.67
C TRP A 42 7.99 -19.25 20.78
N LEU A 43 6.72 -18.94 20.98
CA LEU A 43 5.88 -19.62 21.99
C LEU A 43 5.74 -21.11 21.73
N TRP A 44 5.67 -21.51 20.46
CA TRP A 44 5.51 -22.93 20.10
C TRP A 44 6.81 -23.72 20.16
N THR A 45 7.93 -23.12 19.71
CA THR A 45 9.20 -23.86 19.55
C THR A 45 10.20 -23.60 20.67
N GLY A 46 10.03 -22.54 21.46
CA GLY A 46 10.99 -22.09 22.49
C GLY A 46 12.33 -21.60 21.95
N ARG A 47 12.45 -21.38 20.61
CA ARG A 47 13.73 -20.99 19.99
C ARG A 47 13.92 -19.47 20.05
N ASP A 48 14.97 -19.02 20.71
CA ASP A 48 15.27 -17.59 20.91
C ASP A 48 15.47 -16.78 19.62
N VAL A 49 15.81 -17.44 18.51
CA VAL A 49 15.96 -16.75 17.22
C VAL A 49 14.68 -16.02 16.80
N PHE A 50 13.50 -16.56 17.14
CA PHE A 50 12.23 -15.94 16.77
C PHE A 50 11.92 -14.70 17.61
N ILE A 51 12.18 -14.74 18.93
CA ILE A 51 11.98 -13.57 19.79
C ILE A 51 13.03 -12.48 19.51
N ASN A 52 14.25 -12.86 19.16
CA ASN A 52 15.28 -11.91 18.74
C ASN A 52 14.86 -11.19 17.43
N LEU A 53 14.35 -11.94 16.46
CA LEU A 53 13.80 -11.35 15.22
C LEU A 53 12.55 -10.52 15.48
N PHE A 54 11.67 -10.95 16.38
CA PHE A 54 10.51 -10.16 16.81
C PHE A 54 10.96 -8.81 17.35
N ASN A 55 11.87 -8.77 18.32
CA ASN A 55 12.39 -7.53 18.92
C ASN A 55 13.10 -6.64 17.90
N TYR A 56 13.83 -7.23 16.96
CA TYR A 56 14.47 -6.51 15.87
C TYR A 56 13.44 -5.80 14.98
N TRP A 57 12.44 -6.53 14.46
CA TRP A 57 11.42 -5.98 13.59
C TRP A 57 10.40 -5.12 14.32
N LEU A 58 10.20 -5.32 15.62
CA LEU A 58 9.32 -4.49 16.44
C LEU A 58 9.78 -3.03 16.51
N LYS A 59 11.09 -2.79 16.58
CA LYS A 59 11.67 -1.42 16.54
C LYS A 59 11.38 -0.74 15.20
N ILE A 60 11.50 -1.48 14.12
CA ILE A 60 11.22 -1.00 12.76
C ILE A 60 9.72 -0.74 12.58
N PHE A 61 8.89 -1.67 13.08
CA PHE A 61 7.43 -1.52 13.08
C PHE A 61 6.97 -0.27 13.81
N ALA A 62 7.49 -0.02 15.02
CA ALA A 62 7.10 1.14 15.82
C ALA A 62 7.31 2.47 15.08
N VAL A 63 8.44 2.62 14.38
CA VAL A 63 8.74 3.82 13.58
C VAL A 63 7.85 3.90 12.35
N ALA A 64 7.74 2.81 11.58
CA ALA A 64 6.92 2.78 10.35
C ALA A 64 5.44 3.03 10.67
N PHE A 65 4.91 2.42 11.73
CA PHE A 65 3.54 2.62 12.19
C PHE A 65 3.28 4.06 12.61
N GLY A 66 4.16 4.65 13.44
CA GLY A 66 4.05 6.06 13.85
C GLY A 66 4.05 7.03 12.66
N MET A 67 4.91 6.80 11.66
CA MET A 67 4.94 7.58 10.42
C MET A 67 3.64 7.41 9.62
N GLY A 68 3.07 6.20 9.59
CA GLY A 68 1.78 5.91 8.96
C GLY A 68 0.63 6.68 9.61
N VAL A 69 0.55 6.67 10.94
CA VAL A 69 -0.48 7.40 11.70
C VAL A 69 -0.40 8.90 11.43
N VAL A 70 0.79 9.50 11.52
CA VAL A 70 0.98 10.93 11.26
C VAL A 70 0.56 11.32 9.84
N SER A 71 0.97 10.54 8.83
CA SER A 71 0.59 10.80 7.45
C SER A 71 -0.91 10.62 7.19
N GLY A 72 -1.56 9.66 7.88
CA GLY A 72 -3.00 9.42 7.77
C GLY A 72 -3.84 10.57 8.33
N ILE A 73 -3.45 11.12 9.48
CA ILE A 73 -4.09 12.32 10.05
C ILE A 73 -4.02 13.48 9.07
N VAL A 74 -2.85 13.74 8.51
CA VAL A 74 -2.65 14.82 7.52
C VAL A 74 -3.53 14.61 6.28
N MET A 75 -3.62 13.36 5.79
CA MET A 75 -4.47 13.05 4.64
C MET A 75 -5.95 13.31 4.93
N SER A 76 -6.43 12.96 6.13
CA SER A 76 -7.81 13.21 6.53
C SER A 76 -8.17 14.70 6.56
N TYR A 77 -7.24 15.56 6.95
CA TYR A 77 -7.44 17.02 6.89
C TYR A 77 -7.63 17.56 5.48
N GLN A 78 -7.06 16.93 4.46
CA GLN A 78 -7.19 17.42 3.07
C GLN A 78 -8.62 17.31 2.54
N PHE A 79 -9.44 16.39 3.05
CA PHE A 79 -10.85 16.30 2.65
C PHE A 79 -11.62 17.58 3.02
N GLY A 80 -11.34 18.19 4.18
CA GLY A 80 -11.98 19.44 4.59
C GLY A 80 -11.32 20.72 4.04
N THR A 81 -10.04 20.65 3.62
CA THR A 81 -9.31 21.81 3.11
C THR A 81 -9.42 21.95 1.60
N ASN A 82 -8.79 21.08 0.83
CA ASN A 82 -8.74 21.17 -0.62
C ASN A 82 -9.94 20.54 -1.34
N TRP A 83 -10.72 19.70 -0.65
CA TRP A 83 -11.79 18.87 -1.22
C TRP A 83 -13.11 19.02 -0.45
N SER A 84 -13.45 20.26 -0.01
CA SER A 84 -14.61 20.51 0.84
C SER A 84 -15.94 20.17 0.15
N VAL A 85 -16.06 20.41 -1.16
CA VAL A 85 -17.28 20.02 -1.90
C VAL A 85 -17.43 18.51 -1.98
N PHE A 86 -16.33 17.78 -2.22
CA PHE A 86 -16.33 16.32 -2.13
C PHE A 86 -16.73 15.86 -0.72
N ALA A 87 -16.13 16.44 0.32
CA ALA A 87 -16.44 16.08 1.71
C ALA A 87 -17.90 16.36 2.08
N ASP A 88 -18.48 17.47 1.63
CA ASP A 88 -19.90 17.77 1.82
C ASP A 88 -20.81 16.77 1.09
N ARG A 89 -20.55 16.54 -0.20
CA ARG A 89 -21.36 15.64 -1.04
C ARG A 89 -21.33 14.17 -0.58
N THR A 90 -20.18 13.68 -0.12
CA THR A 90 -19.96 12.27 0.22
C THR A 90 -19.96 12.01 1.73
N GLY A 91 -19.92 13.06 2.55
CA GLY A 91 -19.79 13.00 4.00
C GLY A 91 -20.74 12.04 4.69
N PRO A 92 -22.06 12.01 4.37
CA PRO A 92 -23.00 11.10 5.01
C PRO A 92 -22.76 9.61 4.69
N VAL A 93 -21.97 9.29 3.67
CA VAL A 93 -21.57 7.91 3.32
C VAL A 93 -20.15 7.60 3.79
N ILE A 94 -19.18 8.42 3.38
CA ILE A 94 -17.74 8.15 3.65
C ILE A 94 -17.39 8.47 5.10
N GLY A 95 -17.98 9.50 5.69
CA GLY A 95 -17.69 9.93 7.06
C GLY A 95 -17.90 8.84 8.10
N PRO A 96 -19.04 8.14 8.16
CA PRO A 96 -19.23 7.02 9.06
C PRO A 96 -18.23 5.88 8.85
N MET A 97 -17.86 5.53 7.61
CA MET A 97 -16.87 4.48 7.35
C MET A 97 -15.49 4.86 7.90
N MET A 98 -15.06 6.12 7.70
CA MET A 98 -13.82 6.63 8.27
C MET A 98 -13.88 6.73 9.81
N ALA A 99 -15.03 7.10 10.37
CA ALA A 99 -15.21 7.10 11.83
C ALA A 99 -15.12 5.70 12.42
N TYR A 100 -15.71 4.69 11.77
CA TYR A 100 -15.58 3.29 12.19
C TYR A 100 -14.16 2.76 12.06
N GLU A 101 -13.39 3.21 11.07
CA GLU A 101 -11.96 2.91 10.99
C GLU A 101 -11.24 3.38 12.25
N VAL A 102 -11.43 4.64 12.65
CA VAL A 102 -10.80 5.19 13.87
C VAL A 102 -11.27 4.43 15.11
N LEU A 103 -12.59 4.18 15.26
CA LEU A 103 -13.16 3.55 16.46
C LEU A 103 -12.78 2.06 16.61
N THR A 104 -12.76 1.30 15.51
CA THR A 104 -12.62 -0.17 15.58
C THR A 104 -11.20 -0.65 15.26
N ALA A 105 -10.40 0.15 14.54
CA ALA A 105 -9.04 -0.20 14.17
C ALA A 105 -8.02 0.62 14.97
N PHE A 106 -7.97 1.94 14.78
CA PHE A 106 -6.95 2.77 15.41
C PHE A 106 -6.96 2.70 16.94
N PHE A 107 -8.14 2.72 17.59
CA PHE A 107 -8.20 2.55 19.05
C PHE A 107 -7.80 1.15 19.51
N LEU A 108 -8.09 0.13 18.72
CA LEU A 108 -7.62 -1.24 18.99
C LEU A 108 -6.08 -1.30 18.90
N GLU A 109 -5.52 -0.77 17.82
CA GLU A 109 -4.07 -0.72 17.60
C GLU A 109 -3.39 0.08 18.71
N ALA A 110 -3.80 1.32 18.95
CA ALA A 110 -3.21 2.21 19.95
C ALA A 110 -3.31 1.63 21.38
N GLY A 111 -4.43 0.98 21.71
CA GLY A 111 -4.66 0.36 23.03
C GLY A 111 -3.70 -0.81 23.29
N PHE A 112 -3.44 -1.64 22.30
CA PHE A 112 -2.56 -2.82 22.45
C PHE A 112 -1.10 -2.54 22.08
N LEU A 113 -0.81 -1.50 21.31
CA LEU A 113 0.55 -1.17 20.88
C LEU A 113 1.50 -0.96 22.05
N GLY A 114 1.06 -0.27 23.11
CA GLY A 114 1.88 -0.07 24.31
C GLY A 114 2.27 -1.38 25.00
N VAL A 115 1.34 -2.34 25.04
CA VAL A 115 1.61 -3.70 25.57
C VAL A 115 2.56 -4.45 24.63
N MET A 116 2.35 -4.40 23.33
CA MET A 116 3.21 -5.02 22.34
C MET A 116 4.64 -4.47 22.37
N LEU A 117 4.82 -3.16 22.59
CA LEU A 117 6.14 -2.53 22.60
C LEU A 117 6.90 -2.77 23.92
N PHE A 118 6.20 -2.75 25.06
CA PHE A 118 6.84 -2.64 26.39
C PHE A 118 6.33 -3.68 27.40
N GLY A 119 5.36 -4.51 27.02
CA GLY A 119 4.62 -5.34 27.98
C GLY A 119 5.21 -6.71 28.26
N LEU A 120 6.11 -7.25 27.44
CA LEU A 120 6.54 -8.65 27.49
C LEU A 120 6.97 -9.11 28.90
N ARG A 121 7.77 -8.28 29.61
CA ARG A 121 8.24 -8.58 30.98
C ARG A 121 7.17 -8.32 32.06
N ARG A 122 6.12 -7.56 31.74
CA ARG A 122 5.08 -7.16 32.70
C ARG A 122 3.86 -8.04 32.69
N VAL A 123 3.37 -8.40 31.47
CA VAL A 123 2.11 -9.16 31.31
C VAL A 123 2.34 -10.66 31.03
N GLY A 124 3.58 -11.03 30.76
CA GLY A 124 3.94 -12.41 30.37
C GLY A 124 3.65 -12.73 28.91
N PRO A 125 4.22 -13.87 28.40
CA PRO A 125 4.29 -14.15 26.96
C PRO A 125 2.93 -14.31 26.28
N ARG A 126 1.97 -15.00 26.93
CA ARG A 126 0.67 -15.27 26.30
C ARG A 126 -0.19 -14.04 26.11
N LEU A 127 -0.22 -13.15 27.13
CA LEU A 127 -1.00 -11.92 27.03
C LEU A 127 -0.31 -10.90 26.10
N HIS A 128 1.02 -10.91 26.05
CA HIS A 128 1.80 -10.14 25.11
C HIS A 128 1.50 -10.58 23.66
N PHE A 129 1.48 -11.88 23.39
CA PHE A 129 1.09 -12.40 22.07
C PHE A 129 -0.33 -11.99 21.69
N LEU A 130 -1.28 -12.02 22.64
CA LEU A 130 -2.63 -11.52 22.37
C LEU A 130 -2.60 -10.05 21.95
N ALA A 131 -1.79 -9.21 22.61
CA ALA A 131 -1.64 -7.81 22.23
C ALA A 131 -1.06 -7.65 20.81
N THR A 132 -0.02 -8.41 20.47
CA THR A 132 0.55 -8.43 19.12
C THR A 132 -0.49 -8.86 18.07
N LEU A 133 -1.30 -9.87 18.38
CA LEU A 133 -2.37 -10.35 17.51
C LEU A 133 -3.46 -9.28 17.33
N MET A 134 -3.84 -8.56 18.41
CA MET A 134 -4.83 -7.47 18.32
C MET A 134 -4.32 -6.31 17.47
N VAL A 135 -3.05 -5.95 17.55
CA VAL A 135 -2.46 -4.95 16.66
C VAL A 135 -2.50 -5.43 15.20
N ALA A 136 -2.13 -6.68 14.92
CA ALA A 136 -2.19 -7.24 13.58
C ALA A 136 -3.62 -7.28 13.00
N ILE A 137 -4.61 -7.65 13.83
CA ILE A 137 -6.03 -7.61 13.43
C ILE A 137 -6.49 -6.17 13.22
N GLY A 138 -6.07 -5.23 14.06
CA GLY A 138 -6.38 -3.80 13.94
C GLY A 138 -5.96 -3.25 12.58
N THR A 139 -4.71 -3.54 12.14
CA THR A 139 -4.23 -3.11 10.81
C THR A 139 -5.07 -3.66 9.65
N LEU A 140 -5.59 -4.90 9.76
CA LEU A 140 -6.48 -5.48 8.76
C LEU A 140 -7.88 -4.86 8.79
N ILE A 141 -8.41 -4.51 9.98
CA ILE A 141 -9.68 -3.81 10.12
C ILE A 141 -9.57 -2.38 9.57
N SER A 142 -8.45 -1.70 9.79
CA SER A 142 -8.17 -0.39 9.16
C SER A 142 -8.20 -0.50 7.64
N ALA A 143 -7.48 -1.47 7.06
CA ALA A 143 -7.54 -1.74 5.62
C ALA A 143 -8.96 -2.03 5.12
N PHE A 144 -9.76 -2.78 5.88
CA PHE A 144 -11.16 -3.07 5.55
C PHE A 144 -11.98 -1.79 5.37
N TRP A 145 -11.97 -0.88 6.35
CA TRP A 145 -12.78 0.33 6.30
C TRP A 145 -12.32 1.32 5.24
N ILE A 146 -11.02 1.56 5.14
CA ILE A 146 -10.47 2.49 4.14
C ILE A 146 -10.71 1.98 2.72
N LEU A 147 -10.54 0.68 2.48
CA LEU A 147 -10.81 0.10 1.16
C LEU A 147 -12.29 -0.01 0.86
N SER A 148 -13.16 -0.19 1.85
CA SER A 148 -14.60 -0.08 1.65
C SER A 148 -15.01 1.32 1.18
N ALA A 149 -14.51 2.38 1.84
CA ALA A 149 -14.75 3.76 1.45
C ALA A 149 -14.19 4.09 0.05
N ASN A 150 -12.94 3.68 -0.22
CA ASN A 150 -12.32 3.90 -1.53
C ASN A 150 -13.03 3.14 -2.66
N SER A 151 -13.41 1.89 -2.42
CA SER A 151 -14.11 1.09 -3.42
C SER A 151 -15.54 1.58 -3.69
N TRP A 152 -16.22 2.16 -2.69
CA TRP A 152 -17.49 2.81 -2.92
C TRP A 152 -17.37 3.98 -3.92
N MET A 153 -16.31 4.76 -3.86
CA MET A 153 -16.05 5.81 -4.86
C MET A 153 -15.81 5.25 -6.27
N GLN A 154 -15.37 4.01 -6.39
CA GLN A 154 -15.11 3.34 -7.68
C GLN A 154 -16.38 2.69 -8.25
N THR A 155 -17.18 2.05 -7.40
CA THR A 155 -18.42 1.35 -7.75
C THR A 155 -19.53 1.71 -6.76
N PRO A 156 -20.03 2.97 -6.81
CA PRO A 156 -21.01 3.45 -5.84
C PRO A 156 -22.30 2.64 -5.90
N SER A 157 -22.73 2.14 -4.76
CA SER A 157 -23.96 1.35 -4.60
C SER A 157 -24.59 1.58 -3.23
N GLY A 158 -25.87 1.25 -3.07
CA GLY A 158 -26.59 1.35 -1.80
C GLY A 158 -26.81 2.76 -1.30
N PHE A 159 -26.74 3.77 -2.15
CA PHE A 159 -26.93 5.18 -1.80
C PHE A 159 -28.21 5.77 -2.40
N ALA A 160 -28.63 6.89 -1.84
CA ALA A 160 -29.63 7.79 -2.42
C ALA A 160 -29.06 9.22 -2.42
N VAL A 161 -29.71 10.13 -3.13
CA VAL A 161 -29.36 11.56 -3.11
C VAL A 161 -30.47 12.30 -2.36
N ASN A 162 -30.09 13.05 -1.31
CA ASN A 162 -31.03 13.86 -0.54
C ASN A 162 -31.38 15.19 -1.22
N ALA A 163 -32.24 16.00 -0.60
CA ALA A 163 -32.67 17.29 -1.13
C ALA A 163 -31.52 18.31 -1.28
N ASP A 164 -30.46 18.18 -0.47
CA ASP A 164 -29.27 19.03 -0.52
C ASP A 164 -28.26 18.54 -1.54
N GLY A 165 -28.55 17.46 -2.26
CA GLY A 165 -27.70 16.88 -3.28
C GLY A 165 -26.54 16.03 -2.71
N GLN A 166 -26.59 15.67 -1.42
CA GLN A 166 -25.59 14.79 -0.78
C GLN A 166 -25.95 13.33 -1.00
N PHE A 167 -24.91 12.49 -1.12
CA PHE A 167 -25.08 11.04 -1.13
C PHE A 167 -25.32 10.55 0.30
N VAL A 168 -26.44 9.88 0.52
CA VAL A 168 -26.82 9.29 1.80
C VAL A 168 -26.94 7.77 1.66
N ALA A 169 -26.59 7.03 2.69
CA ALA A 169 -26.72 5.57 2.66
C ALA A 169 -28.18 5.16 2.74
N ALA A 170 -28.67 4.50 1.70
CA ALA A 170 -29.99 3.86 1.68
C ALA A 170 -29.90 2.39 2.14
N ASP A 171 -28.75 1.74 1.91
CA ASP A 171 -28.47 0.36 2.33
C ASP A 171 -26.97 0.26 2.68
N TRP A 172 -26.67 0.25 3.98
CA TRP A 172 -25.30 0.18 4.48
C TRP A 172 -24.55 -1.10 4.08
N PHE A 173 -25.25 -2.22 3.94
CA PHE A 173 -24.60 -3.45 3.50
C PHE A 173 -24.06 -3.31 2.07
N LYS A 174 -24.87 -2.74 1.17
CA LYS A 174 -24.44 -2.48 -0.22
C LYS A 174 -23.41 -1.37 -0.33
N VAL A 175 -23.42 -0.39 0.57
CA VAL A 175 -22.38 0.64 0.64
C VAL A 175 -21.03 0.02 1.01
N ILE A 176 -20.99 -0.74 2.12
CA ILE A 176 -19.77 -1.34 2.65
C ILE A 176 -19.25 -2.44 1.71
N PHE A 177 -20.14 -3.38 1.32
CA PHE A 177 -19.83 -4.49 0.43
C PHE A 177 -20.19 -4.18 -1.02
N ASN A 178 -19.76 -3.00 -1.51
CA ASN A 178 -19.97 -2.60 -2.89
C ASN A 178 -19.24 -3.57 -3.87
N PRO A 179 -19.63 -3.57 -5.17
CA PRO A 179 -19.19 -4.61 -6.11
C PRO A 179 -17.66 -4.79 -6.24
N SER A 180 -16.86 -3.73 -6.06
CA SER A 180 -15.39 -3.83 -6.20
C SER A 180 -14.66 -4.09 -4.88
N PHE A 181 -15.34 -3.93 -3.72
CA PHE A 181 -14.70 -3.99 -2.40
C PHE A 181 -13.95 -5.31 -2.12
N PRO A 182 -14.54 -6.51 -2.27
CA PRO A 182 -13.85 -7.75 -1.93
C PRO A 182 -12.57 -7.96 -2.76
N TYR A 183 -12.62 -7.63 -4.05
CA TYR A 183 -11.47 -7.75 -4.93
C TYR A 183 -10.33 -6.80 -4.53
N ARG A 184 -10.67 -5.57 -4.17
CA ARG A 184 -9.71 -4.55 -3.73
C ARG A 184 -9.09 -4.89 -2.39
N LEU A 185 -9.90 -5.39 -1.44
CA LEU A 185 -9.42 -5.79 -0.12
C LEU A 185 -8.40 -6.93 -0.23
N VAL A 186 -8.76 -7.99 -0.94
CA VAL A 186 -7.86 -9.15 -1.12
C VAL A 186 -6.58 -8.74 -1.84
N HIS A 187 -6.71 -7.98 -2.94
CA HIS A 187 -5.56 -7.52 -3.73
C HIS A 187 -4.60 -6.65 -2.90
N MET A 188 -5.12 -5.70 -2.12
CA MET A 188 -4.28 -4.80 -1.31
C MET A 188 -3.65 -5.50 -0.11
N VAL A 189 -4.36 -6.39 0.58
CA VAL A 189 -3.79 -7.16 1.71
C VAL A 189 -2.67 -8.07 1.23
N LEU A 190 -2.85 -8.77 0.11
CA LEU A 190 -1.78 -9.57 -0.49
C LEU A 190 -0.58 -8.71 -0.94
N ALA A 191 -0.84 -7.52 -1.49
CA ALA A 191 0.22 -6.57 -1.85
C ALA A 191 1.01 -6.09 -0.63
N ALA A 192 0.34 -5.88 0.52
CA ALA A 192 1.00 -5.53 1.78
C ALA A 192 1.87 -6.68 2.30
N TYR A 193 1.40 -7.91 2.21
CA TYR A 193 2.21 -9.09 2.57
C TYR A 193 3.41 -9.27 1.65
N LEU A 194 3.24 -9.08 0.32
CA LEU A 194 4.35 -9.12 -0.62
C LEU A 194 5.36 -8.00 -0.35
N THR A 195 4.89 -6.78 -0.08
CA THR A 195 5.78 -5.66 0.28
C THR A 195 6.62 -6.00 1.50
N THR A 196 6.01 -6.54 2.54
CA THR A 196 6.72 -6.98 3.75
C THR A 196 7.70 -8.12 3.45
N ALA A 197 7.28 -9.12 2.66
CA ALA A 197 8.16 -10.22 2.27
C ALA A 197 9.40 -9.73 1.52
N LEU A 198 9.24 -8.76 0.62
CA LEU A 198 10.35 -8.20 -0.14
C LEU A 198 11.30 -7.38 0.74
N VAL A 199 10.78 -6.58 1.67
CA VAL A 199 11.62 -5.79 2.60
C VAL A 199 12.37 -6.73 3.55
N VAL A 200 11.69 -7.68 4.20
CA VAL A 200 12.31 -8.65 5.11
C VAL A 200 13.32 -9.53 4.36
N GLY A 201 12.97 -9.96 3.14
CA GLY A 201 13.85 -10.71 2.26
C GLY A 201 15.09 -9.93 1.83
N ALA A 202 14.94 -8.66 1.48
CA ALA A 202 16.05 -7.79 1.10
C ALA A 202 17.02 -7.55 2.27
N VAL A 203 16.49 -7.29 3.48
CA VAL A 203 17.32 -7.13 4.68
C VAL A 203 18.03 -8.44 5.01
N GLY A 204 17.34 -9.58 4.93
CA GLY A 204 17.96 -10.90 5.11
C GLY A 204 19.06 -11.17 4.09
N ALA A 205 18.81 -10.89 2.81
CA ALA A 205 19.77 -11.03 1.74
C ALA A 205 20.99 -10.11 1.91
N PHE A 206 20.78 -8.86 2.34
CA PHE A 206 21.85 -7.91 2.61
C PHE A 206 22.85 -8.43 3.66
N HIS A 207 22.35 -9.00 4.74
CA HIS A 207 23.20 -9.57 5.78
C HIS A 207 23.85 -10.89 5.32
N LEU A 208 23.12 -11.76 4.60
CA LEU A 208 23.67 -13.01 4.06
C LEU A 208 24.77 -12.79 3.00
N LEU A 209 24.73 -11.68 2.26
CA LEU A 209 25.81 -11.31 1.34
C LEU A 209 27.11 -10.96 2.07
N ARG A 210 27.03 -10.54 3.34
CA ARG A 210 28.16 -10.19 4.21
C ARG A 210 28.64 -11.39 5.02
N ASP A 211 27.69 -12.08 5.69
CA ASP A 211 27.98 -13.29 6.46
C ASP A 211 26.84 -14.30 6.33
N GLN A 212 27.11 -15.44 5.72
CA GLN A 212 26.15 -16.49 5.44
C GLN A 212 25.80 -17.33 6.69
N HIS A 213 26.56 -17.19 7.78
CA HIS A 213 26.40 -18.04 8.98
C HIS A 213 25.47 -17.46 10.03
N LEU A 214 25.04 -16.21 9.89
CA LEU A 214 24.14 -15.54 10.81
C LEU A 214 22.77 -16.23 10.87
N ALA A 215 22.37 -16.73 12.03
CA ALA A 215 21.14 -17.49 12.22
C ALA A 215 19.88 -16.63 11.98
N GLY A 216 19.82 -15.41 12.51
CA GLY A 216 18.72 -14.49 12.31
C GLY A 216 18.45 -14.18 10.84
N PRO A 217 19.44 -13.69 10.06
CA PRO A 217 19.29 -13.45 8.63
C PRO A 217 18.86 -14.68 7.82
N ARG A 218 19.32 -15.89 8.16
CA ARG A 218 18.87 -17.13 7.51
C ARG A 218 17.39 -17.39 7.74
N VAL A 219 16.92 -17.24 8.97
CA VAL A 219 15.51 -17.48 9.33
C VAL A 219 14.63 -16.45 8.65
N MET A 220 14.92 -15.15 8.78
CA MET A 220 14.08 -14.12 8.17
C MET A 220 14.08 -14.18 6.65
N PHE A 221 15.21 -14.47 5.99
CA PHE A 221 15.25 -14.66 4.55
C PHE A 221 14.42 -15.85 4.10
N SER A 222 14.54 -17.00 4.80
CA SER A 222 13.75 -18.19 4.49
C SER A 222 12.24 -17.94 4.64
N MET A 223 11.80 -17.29 5.73
CA MET A 223 10.39 -16.95 5.95
C MET A 223 9.88 -15.97 4.88
N ALA A 224 10.64 -14.94 4.56
CA ALA A 224 10.30 -13.97 3.54
C ALA A 224 10.16 -14.60 2.15
N MET A 225 11.07 -15.49 1.77
CA MET A 225 11.00 -16.19 0.50
C MET A 225 9.78 -17.14 0.43
N TRP A 226 9.43 -17.83 1.51
CA TRP A 226 8.18 -18.60 1.55
C TRP A 226 6.95 -17.72 1.40
N MET A 227 6.92 -16.58 2.10
CA MET A 227 5.82 -15.63 2.02
C MET A 227 5.67 -15.08 0.60
N ALA A 228 6.78 -14.68 -0.06
CA ALA A 228 6.76 -14.22 -1.44
C ALA A 228 6.32 -15.33 -2.42
N THR A 229 6.84 -16.54 -2.24
CA THR A 229 6.51 -17.70 -3.09
C THR A 229 5.04 -18.07 -3.06
N LEU A 230 4.39 -17.98 -1.90
CA LEU A 230 2.98 -18.31 -1.75
C LEU A 230 2.09 -17.13 -2.15
N ALA A 231 2.44 -15.91 -1.74
CA ALA A 231 1.60 -14.75 -1.99
C ALA A 231 1.63 -14.27 -3.45
N ALA A 232 2.77 -14.35 -4.16
CA ALA A 232 2.87 -13.81 -5.52
C ALA A 232 1.93 -14.49 -6.54
N PRO A 233 1.83 -15.83 -6.63
CA PRO A 233 0.85 -16.45 -7.54
C PRO A 233 -0.60 -16.13 -7.14
N ILE A 234 -0.91 -16.09 -5.84
CA ILE A 234 -2.25 -15.72 -5.37
C ILE A 234 -2.56 -14.26 -5.73
N GLN A 235 -1.56 -13.36 -5.63
CA GLN A 235 -1.70 -11.97 -6.04
C GLN A 235 -1.98 -11.82 -7.53
N ILE A 236 -1.35 -12.62 -8.40
CA ILE A 236 -1.62 -12.63 -9.83
C ILE A 236 -3.07 -13.04 -10.10
N LEU A 237 -3.54 -14.12 -9.47
CA LEU A 237 -4.93 -14.58 -9.60
C LEU A 237 -5.93 -13.56 -9.06
N ALA A 238 -5.65 -12.96 -7.89
CA ALA A 238 -6.49 -11.90 -7.32
C ALA A 238 -6.51 -10.65 -8.21
N GLY A 239 -5.38 -10.33 -8.85
CA GLY A 239 -5.27 -9.23 -9.80
C GLY A 239 -6.09 -9.47 -11.07
N ASP A 240 -6.06 -10.67 -11.62
CA ASP A 240 -6.88 -11.09 -12.75
C ASP A 240 -8.39 -10.92 -12.46
N GLN A 241 -8.85 -11.47 -11.34
CA GLN A 241 -10.24 -11.34 -10.89
C GLN A 241 -10.65 -9.88 -10.64
N HIS A 242 -9.74 -9.06 -10.10
CA HIS A 242 -9.96 -7.62 -9.95
C HIS A 242 -10.04 -6.91 -11.33
N GLY A 243 -9.25 -7.34 -12.30
CA GLY A 243 -9.32 -6.87 -13.69
C GLY A 243 -10.66 -7.17 -14.33
N LEU A 244 -11.17 -8.39 -14.19
CA LEU A 244 -12.49 -8.79 -14.70
C LEU A 244 -13.63 -7.99 -14.04
N ASN A 245 -13.58 -7.80 -12.72
CA ASN A 245 -14.54 -6.92 -12.02
C ASN A 245 -14.46 -5.46 -12.52
N THR A 246 -13.24 -4.98 -12.80
CA THR A 246 -13.05 -3.63 -13.35
C THR A 246 -13.61 -3.53 -14.79
N LEU A 247 -13.48 -4.56 -15.60
CA LEU A 247 -14.07 -4.61 -16.95
C LEU A 247 -15.59 -4.50 -16.88
N GLU A 248 -16.22 -5.18 -15.94
CA GLU A 248 -17.67 -5.17 -15.76
C GLU A 248 -18.21 -3.81 -15.30
N HIS A 249 -17.54 -3.17 -14.32
CA HIS A 249 -18.08 -1.99 -13.64
C HIS A 249 -17.45 -0.67 -14.11
N GLN A 250 -16.24 -0.70 -14.67
CA GLN A 250 -15.49 0.48 -15.12
C GLN A 250 -14.77 0.20 -16.45
N PRO A 251 -15.48 -0.15 -17.52
CA PRO A 251 -14.88 -0.56 -18.80
C PRO A 251 -13.95 0.50 -19.39
N VAL A 252 -14.26 1.78 -19.24
CA VAL A 252 -13.41 2.89 -19.73
C VAL A 252 -12.02 2.87 -19.08
N LYS A 253 -11.93 2.46 -17.81
CA LYS A 253 -10.65 2.28 -17.13
C LYS A 253 -9.83 1.17 -17.79
N ILE A 254 -10.43 0.04 -18.13
CA ILE A 254 -9.76 -1.06 -18.84
C ILE A 254 -9.28 -0.58 -20.22
N MET A 255 -10.12 0.12 -20.99
CA MET A 255 -9.71 0.67 -22.29
C MET A 255 -8.46 1.56 -22.16
N ALA A 256 -8.40 2.39 -21.14
CA ALA A 256 -7.23 3.25 -20.87
C ALA A 256 -6.01 2.46 -20.37
N MET A 257 -6.21 1.49 -19.47
CA MET A 257 -5.14 0.60 -18.97
C MET A 257 -4.50 -0.19 -20.12
N GLU A 258 -5.32 -0.73 -21.00
CA GLU A 258 -4.85 -1.54 -22.13
C GLU A 258 -4.41 -0.70 -23.34
N GLY A 259 -4.78 0.58 -23.40
CA GLY A 259 -4.46 1.47 -24.52
C GLY A 259 -5.33 1.18 -25.74
N HIS A 260 -6.52 0.63 -25.56
CA HIS A 260 -7.48 0.36 -26.62
C HIS A 260 -8.19 1.65 -27.04
N PHE A 261 -7.57 2.44 -27.91
CA PHE A 261 -8.17 3.66 -28.47
C PHE A 261 -9.28 3.35 -29.47
N GLN A 262 -9.18 2.23 -30.19
CA GLN A 262 -10.14 1.79 -31.18
C GLN A 262 -10.78 0.48 -30.72
N SER A 263 -12.03 0.27 -31.10
CA SER A 263 -12.74 -0.98 -30.85
C SER A 263 -12.19 -2.11 -31.72
N HIS A 264 -12.04 -3.28 -31.14
CA HIS A 264 -11.53 -4.49 -31.80
C HIS A 264 -12.64 -5.51 -32.00
N LYS A 265 -13.01 -5.85 -33.27
CA LYS A 265 -14.10 -6.78 -33.58
C LYS A 265 -13.66 -8.25 -33.51
N ASP A 266 -12.40 -8.54 -33.83
CA ASP A 266 -11.84 -9.87 -33.99
C ASP A 266 -10.74 -10.19 -32.97
N GLY A 267 -10.89 -9.65 -31.77
CA GLY A 267 -9.95 -9.82 -30.67
C GLY A 267 -8.96 -8.68 -30.50
N ALA A 268 -8.84 -8.19 -29.28
CA ALA A 268 -7.95 -7.09 -28.90
C ALA A 268 -6.54 -7.60 -28.57
N PRO A 269 -5.48 -6.90 -29.00
CA PRO A 269 -4.12 -7.23 -28.63
C PRO A 269 -3.84 -6.88 -27.16
N LEU A 270 -2.82 -7.50 -26.58
CA LEU A 270 -2.21 -7.05 -25.34
C LEU A 270 -0.94 -6.25 -25.67
N TYR A 271 -0.93 -4.97 -25.43
CA TYR A 271 0.27 -4.15 -25.58
C TYR A 271 1.23 -4.39 -24.41
N LEU A 272 2.40 -4.94 -24.66
CA LEU A 272 3.45 -5.10 -23.64
C LEU A 272 4.21 -3.79 -23.43
N PHE A 273 4.43 -3.06 -24.51
CA PHE A 273 5.12 -1.77 -24.54
C PHE A 273 4.45 -0.86 -25.56
N GLY A 274 4.55 0.45 -25.38
CA GLY A 274 4.10 1.44 -26.34
C GLY A 274 3.96 2.82 -25.74
N LEU A 275 3.84 3.81 -26.60
CA LEU A 275 3.63 5.22 -26.20
C LEU A 275 2.20 5.61 -26.61
N PRO A 276 1.24 5.64 -25.67
CA PRO A 276 -0.11 6.09 -25.96
C PRO A 276 -0.11 7.57 -26.39
N ASP A 277 -0.69 7.84 -27.54
CA ASP A 277 -0.90 9.17 -28.08
C ASP A 277 -2.40 9.46 -28.18
N GLU A 278 -2.91 10.21 -27.20
CA GLU A 278 -4.32 10.57 -27.13
C GLU A 278 -4.75 11.48 -28.30
N ALA A 279 -3.85 12.31 -28.81
CA ALA A 279 -4.16 13.18 -29.94
C ALA A 279 -4.33 12.39 -31.23
N ALA A 280 -3.48 11.38 -31.44
CA ALA A 280 -3.54 10.50 -32.60
C ALA A 280 -4.52 9.32 -32.40
N GLY A 281 -5.06 9.09 -31.20
CA GLY A 281 -5.97 7.98 -30.89
C GLY A 281 -5.34 6.61 -31.13
N LYS A 282 -4.06 6.43 -30.80
CA LYS A 282 -3.32 5.17 -30.98
C LYS A 282 -2.11 5.03 -30.06
N VAL A 283 -1.64 3.79 -29.91
CA VAL A 283 -0.37 3.49 -29.25
C VAL A 283 0.74 3.49 -30.31
N LYS A 284 1.73 4.36 -30.14
CA LYS A 284 2.91 4.43 -31.01
C LYS A 284 3.99 3.46 -30.53
N TYR A 285 4.81 2.96 -31.46
CA TYR A 285 5.92 2.03 -31.18
C TYR A 285 5.49 0.83 -30.33
N ALA A 286 4.29 0.32 -30.64
CA ALA A 286 3.70 -0.77 -29.90
C ALA A 286 4.46 -2.08 -30.11
N ILE A 287 4.70 -2.80 -29.01
CA ILE A 287 5.05 -4.22 -28.98
C ILE A 287 3.85 -4.91 -28.36
N ASP A 288 3.15 -5.70 -29.15
CA ASP A 288 1.90 -6.34 -28.74
C ASP A 288 1.86 -7.84 -29.08
N ILE A 289 1.00 -8.55 -28.35
CA ILE A 289 0.65 -9.93 -28.61
C ILE A 289 -0.79 -9.93 -29.12
N PRO A 290 -1.01 -10.30 -30.41
CA PRO A 290 -2.34 -10.29 -30.98
C PRO A 290 -3.33 -11.16 -30.19
N LYS A 291 -4.56 -10.68 -30.04
CA LYS A 291 -5.69 -11.39 -29.41
C LYS A 291 -5.51 -11.76 -27.92
N LEU A 292 -4.34 -11.54 -27.34
CA LEU A 292 -4.07 -11.91 -25.94
C LEU A 292 -4.88 -11.04 -24.96
N GLY A 293 -5.15 -9.78 -25.30
CA GLY A 293 -6.02 -8.91 -24.50
C GLY A 293 -7.43 -9.48 -24.35
N SER A 294 -8.04 -9.88 -25.45
CA SER A 294 -9.36 -10.54 -25.42
C SER A 294 -9.33 -11.90 -24.74
N LEU A 295 -8.27 -12.68 -24.92
CA LEU A 295 -8.14 -13.97 -24.26
C LEU A 295 -8.11 -13.82 -22.72
N ILE A 296 -7.39 -12.84 -22.19
CA ILE A 296 -7.31 -12.58 -20.75
C ILE A 296 -8.65 -12.01 -20.22
N LEU A 297 -9.21 -11.00 -20.89
CA LEU A 297 -10.36 -10.25 -20.37
C LEU A 297 -11.72 -10.88 -20.70
N LYS A 298 -11.81 -11.69 -21.74
CA LYS A 298 -13.08 -12.31 -22.21
C LYS A 298 -13.00 -13.83 -22.32
N HIS A 299 -11.85 -14.43 -21.98
CA HIS A 299 -11.60 -15.88 -22.08
C HIS A 299 -11.80 -16.45 -23.50
N SER A 300 -11.75 -15.59 -24.51
CA SER A 300 -11.87 -15.95 -25.92
C SER A 300 -10.97 -15.04 -26.77
N PRO A 301 -10.08 -15.60 -27.61
CA PRO A 301 -9.14 -14.79 -28.38
C PRO A 301 -9.82 -13.89 -29.41
N ASP A 302 -10.99 -14.30 -29.92
CA ASP A 302 -11.72 -13.58 -30.97
C ASP A 302 -12.87 -12.71 -30.40
N ALA A 303 -12.98 -12.61 -29.07
CA ALA A 303 -14.05 -11.81 -28.46
C ALA A 303 -13.87 -10.32 -28.77
N PRO A 304 -14.94 -9.61 -29.15
CA PRO A 304 -14.85 -8.16 -29.38
C PRO A 304 -14.60 -7.40 -28.12
N MET A 305 -13.82 -6.33 -28.24
CA MET A 305 -13.51 -5.40 -27.15
C MET A 305 -13.79 -3.97 -27.62
N ASP A 306 -14.56 -3.23 -26.81
CA ASP A 306 -14.79 -1.82 -27.06
C ASP A 306 -13.52 -1.01 -26.76
N GLY A 307 -13.34 0.07 -27.53
CA GLY A 307 -12.28 1.04 -27.35
C GLY A 307 -12.80 2.40 -26.87
N LEU A 308 -11.86 3.29 -26.60
CA LEU A 308 -12.16 4.67 -26.17
C LEU A 308 -12.94 5.47 -27.25
N ASP A 309 -12.93 5.03 -28.51
CA ASP A 309 -13.75 5.57 -29.60
C ASP A 309 -15.26 5.51 -29.34
N THR A 310 -15.71 4.63 -28.43
CA THR A 310 -17.11 4.52 -28.02
C THR A 310 -17.50 5.51 -26.90
N VAL A 311 -16.53 6.24 -26.33
CA VAL A 311 -16.72 7.09 -25.17
C VAL A 311 -16.40 8.56 -25.51
N PRO A 312 -17.22 9.53 -25.07
CA PRO A 312 -16.90 10.95 -25.23
C PRO A 312 -15.52 11.29 -24.64
N ARG A 313 -14.72 12.05 -25.39
CA ARG A 313 -13.33 12.36 -25.01
C ARG A 313 -13.17 13.02 -23.65
N GLU A 314 -14.15 13.82 -23.25
CA GLU A 314 -14.21 14.46 -21.93
C GLU A 314 -14.33 13.48 -20.74
N ASN A 315 -14.65 12.22 -21.02
CA ASN A 315 -14.75 11.13 -20.05
C ASN A 315 -13.57 10.16 -20.12
N TRP A 316 -12.54 10.46 -20.91
CA TRP A 316 -11.34 9.63 -20.97
C TRP A 316 -10.48 9.84 -19.73
N PRO A 317 -10.01 8.77 -19.09
CA PRO A 317 -8.90 8.87 -18.15
C PRO A 317 -7.62 9.33 -18.86
N PRO A 318 -6.63 9.89 -18.16
CA PRO A 318 -5.30 10.13 -18.71
C PRO A 318 -4.62 8.82 -19.12
N VAL A 319 -4.74 8.47 -20.41
CA VAL A 319 -4.33 7.15 -20.93
C VAL A 319 -2.84 6.88 -20.71
N PRO A 320 -1.89 7.80 -21.02
CA PRO A 320 -0.46 7.52 -20.85
C PRO A 320 -0.10 7.14 -19.41
N ILE A 321 -0.67 7.81 -18.42
CA ILE A 321 -0.38 7.56 -17.00
C ILE A 321 -0.99 6.22 -16.58
N THR A 322 -2.25 5.97 -16.90
CA THR A 322 -2.96 4.74 -16.55
C THR A 322 -2.33 3.52 -17.20
N PHE A 323 -1.95 3.62 -18.48
CA PHE A 323 -1.30 2.57 -19.26
C PHE A 323 0.05 2.15 -18.64
N TRP A 324 0.92 3.13 -18.34
CA TRP A 324 2.24 2.82 -17.82
C TRP A 324 2.23 2.41 -16.34
N ALA A 325 1.39 3.03 -15.53
CA ALA A 325 1.25 2.63 -14.13
C ALA A 325 0.81 1.17 -14.00
N PHE A 326 -0.16 0.73 -14.81
CA PHE A 326 -0.60 -0.66 -14.85
C PHE A 326 0.53 -1.62 -15.24
N ARG A 327 1.29 -1.31 -16.29
CA ARG A 327 2.40 -2.15 -16.75
C ARG A 327 3.54 -2.25 -15.76
N ILE A 328 3.86 -1.17 -15.07
CA ILE A 328 4.86 -1.18 -13.99
C ILE A 328 4.40 -2.09 -12.85
N MET A 329 3.15 -1.97 -12.41
CA MET A 329 2.58 -2.81 -11.36
C MET A 329 2.63 -4.29 -11.74
N VAL A 330 2.13 -4.65 -12.91
CA VAL A 330 2.07 -6.04 -13.40
C VAL A 330 3.47 -6.60 -13.63
N GLY A 331 4.37 -5.83 -14.26
CA GLY A 331 5.76 -6.22 -14.48
C GLY A 331 6.52 -6.52 -13.18
N LEU A 332 6.35 -5.67 -12.17
CA LEU A 332 6.90 -5.92 -10.83
C LEU A 332 6.29 -7.16 -10.19
N GLY A 333 4.98 -7.40 -10.36
CA GLY A 333 4.31 -8.62 -9.89
C GLY A 333 4.91 -9.89 -10.48
N PHE A 334 5.21 -9.92 -11.78
CA PHE A 334 5.90 -11.05 -12.41
C PHE A 334 7.35 -11.20 -11.93
N LEU A 335 8.06 -10.12 -11.66
CA LEU A 335 9.41 -10.20 -11.06
C LEU A 335 9.35 -10.76 -9.63
N MET A 336 8.34 -10.41 -8.83
CA MET A 336 8.11 -11.01 -7.49
C MET A 336 7.83 -12.50 -7.59
N PHE A 337 7.01 -12.93 -8.55
CA PHE A 337 6.74 -14.33 -8.82
C PHE A 337 8.03 -15.07 -9.25
N GLY A 338 8.82 -14.47 -10.15
CA GLY A 338 10.12 -14.99 -10.56
C GLY A 338 11.10 -15.14 -9.40
N LEU A 339 11.12 -14.18 -8.45
CA LEU A 339 11.92 -14.27 -7.22
C LEU A 339 11.49 -15.48 -6.37
N GLY A 340 10.17 -15.68 -6.22
CA GLY A 340 9.60 -16.84 -5.53
C GLY A 340 10.06 -18.15 -6.14
N LEU A 341 9.92 -18.30 -7.46
CA LEU A 341 10.36 -19.50 -8.20
C LEU A 341 11.87 -19.74 -8.08
N LEU A 342 12.68 -18.70 -8.22
CA LEU A 342 14.12 -18.79 -8.06
C LEU A 342 14.50 -19.23 -6.63
N SER A 343 13.78 -18.73 -5.62
CA SER A 343 13.99 -19.13 -4.23
C SER A 343 13.67 -20.60 -3.99
N LEU A 344 12.59 -21.13 -4.58
CA LEU A 344 12.26 -22.56 -4.55
C LEU A 344 13.34 -23.40 -5.21
N TRP A 345 13.81 -22.99 -6.38
CA TRP A 345 14.85 -23.68 -7.13
C TRP A 345 16.17 -23.74 -6.35
N GLU A 346 16.63 -22.63 -5.77
CA GLU A 346 17.83 -22.63 -4.95
C GLU A 346 17.65 -23.39 -3.64
N ARG A 347 16.43 -23.40 -3.07
CA ARG A 347 16.08 -24.21 -1.90
C ARG A 347 16.16 -25.70 -2.21
N SER A 348 15.59 -26.16 -3.33
CA SER A 348 15.64 -27.57 -3.74
C SER A 348 17.06 -28.07 -3.99
N ARG A 349 17.99 -27.16 -4.32
CA ARG A 349 19.42 -27.45 -4.47
C ARG A 349 20.23 -27.31 -3.17
N GLY A 350 19.58 -27.01 -2.04
CA GLY A 350 20.26 -26.77 -0.75
C GLY A 350 21.11 -25.50 -0.70
N ARG A 351 20.95 -24.59 -1.67
CA ARG A 351 21.82 -23.40 -1.82
C ARG A 351 21.14 -22.07 -1.45
N LEU A 352 19.96 -22.11 -0.82
CA LEU A 352 19.18 -20.92 -0.49
C LEU A 352 20.03 -19.84 0.22
N TYR A 353 20.91 -20.23 1.11
CA TYR A 353 21.73 -19.31 1.92
C TYR A 353 23.10 -18.99 1.34
N GLN A 354 23.50 -19.65 0.24
CA GLN A 354 24.78 -19.47 -0.43
C GLN A 354 24.67 -18.78 -1.79
N SER A 355 23.47 -18.74 -2.37
CA SER A 355 23.24 -18.22 -3.71
C SER A 355 23.33 -16.70 -3.76
N ARG A 356 24.52 -16.17 -4.04
CA ARG A 356 24.72 -14.73 -4.21
C ARG A 356 23.84 -14.08 -5.28
N PRO A 357 23.56 -14.72 -6.44
CA PRO A 357 22.62 -14.17 -7.42
C PRO A 357 21.21 -13.98 -6.87
N LEU A 358 20.67 -14.99 -6.14
CA LEU A 358 19.37 -14.89 -5.47
C LEU A 358 19.36 -13.76 -4.44
N HIS A 359 20.40 -13.65 -3.59
CA HIS A 359 20.48 -12.59 -2.59
C HIS A 359 20.56 -11.19 -3.21
N ARG A 360 21.32 -11.02 -4.31
CA ARG A 360 21.37 -9.74 -5.03
C ARG A 360 20.03 -9.39 -5.66
N PHE A 361 19.34 -10.36 -6.24
CA PHE A 361 18.01 -10.15 -6.80
C PHE A 361 17.01 -9.80 -5.71
N ALA A 362 16.98 -10.53 -4.58
CA ALA A 362 16.11 -10.21 -3.44
C ALA A 362 16.40 -8.81 -2.87
N LEU A 363 17.68 -8.41 -2.78
CA LEU A 363 18.06 -7.07 -2.34
C LEU A 363 17.53 -5.98 -3.30
N LEU A 364 17.69 -6.18 -4.61
CA LEU A 364 17.17 -5.26 -5.64
C LEU A 364 15.64 -5.14 -5.58
N MET A 365 14.96 -6.24 -5.28
CA MET A 365 13.50 -6.29 -5.17
C MET A 365 12.97 -5.66 -3.87
N GLY A 366 13.82 -5.27 -2.92
CA GLY A 366 13.39 -4.66 -1.65
C GLY A 366 12.36 -3.53 -1.79
N PRO A 367 12.56 -2.52 -2.63
CA PRO A 367 11.59 -1.44 -2.85
C PRO A 367 10.43 -1.81 -3.80
N ALA A 368 10.49 -2.95 -4.50
CA ALA A 368 9.56 -3.27 -5.58
C ALA A 368 8.09 -3.37 -5.11
N GLY A 369 7.85 -3.82 -3.88
CA GLY A 369 6.51 -3.87 -3.30
C GLY A 369 5.87 -2.49 -3.17
N PHE A 370 6.63 -1.52 -2.68
CA PHE A 370 6.17 -0.13 -2.58
C PHE A 370 5.88 0.49 -3.95
N LEU A 371 6.79 0.27 -4.91
CA LEU A 371 6.62 0.77 -6.28
C LEU A 371 5.39 0.16 -6.95
N ALA A 372 5.13 -1.14 -6.76
CA ALA A 372 3.95 -1.82 -7.28
C ALA A 372 2.66 -1.29 -6.65
N VAL A 373 2.64 -1.05 -5.33
CA VAL A 373 1.49 -0.48 -4.63
C VAL A 373 1.20 0.95 -5.11
N ILE A 374 2.21 1.79 -5.25
CA ILE A 374 2.05 3.15 -5.79
C ILE A 374 1.53 3.10 -7.24
N ALA A 375 2.12 2.27 -8.09
CA ALA A 375 1.69 2.11 -9.48
C ALA A 375 0.24 1.60 -9.57
N GLY A 376 -0.13 0.63 -8.73
CA GLY A 376 -1.51 0.13 -8.64
C GLY A 376 -2.50 1.19 -8.16
N TRP A 377 -2.12 2.00 -7.18
CA TRP A 377 -2.93 3.13 -6.73
C TRP A 377 -3.10 4.19 -7.83
N VAL A 378 -2.00 4.56 -8.52
CA VAL A 378 -2.06 5.48 -9.67
C VAL A 378 -2.98 4.93 -10.75
N THR A 379 -2.87 3.64 -11.11
CA THR A 379 -3.76 2.97 -12.07
C THR A 379 -5.24 3.11 -11.66
N THR A 380 -5.52 2.86 -10.39
CA THR A 380 -6.87 2.89 -9.83
C THR A 380 -7.47 4.30 -9.86
N GLU A 381 -6.76 5.29 -9.36
CA GLU A 381 -7.27 6.64 -9.15
C GLU A 381 -7.20 7.50 -10.43
N THR A 382 -6.16 7.33 -11.23
CA THR A 382 -6.06 8.01 -12.53
C THR A 382 -7.03 7.40 -13.53
N GLY A 383 -7.19 6.07 -13.50
CA GLY A 383 -8.16 5.37 -14.35
C GLY A 383 -9.63 5.63 -14.01
N ARG A 384 -9.92 6.22 -12.85
CA ARG A 384 -11.27 6.69 -12.49
C ARG A 384 -11.58 8.09 -13.06
N GLN A 385 -10.56 8.86 -13.41
CA GLN A 385 -10.78 10.23 -13.91
C GLN A 385 -11.66 10.22 -15.17
N PRO A 386 -12.49 11.28 -15.37
CA PRO A 386 -12.49 12.56 -14.64
C PRO A 386 -13.38 12.60 -13.38
N PHE A 387 -13.69 11.49 -12.75
CA PHE A 387 -14.60 11.43 -11.60
C PHE A 387 -13.86 11.24 -10.27
N THR A 388 -14.37 11.84 -9.19
CA THR A 388 -14.04 11.49 -7.79
C THR A 388 -14.94 10.35 -7.30
N VAL A 389 -16.26 10.40 -7.64
CA VAL A 389 -17.18 9.27 -7.46
C VAL A 389 -17.62 8.86 -8.86
N TYR A 390 -17.28 7.66 -9.28
CA TYR A 390 -17.43 7.22 -10.66
C TYR A 390 -18.85 7.37 -11.20
N GLY A 391 -18.97 8.10 -12.30
CA GLY A 391 -20.25 8.39 -12.96
C GLY A 391 -21.15 9.42 -12.26
N LEU A 392 -20.82 9.87 -11.03
CA LEU A 392 -21.70 10.69 -10.21
C LEU A 392 -21.13 12.08 -9.89
N LEU A 393 -19.87 12.19 -9.56
CA LEU A 393 -19.24 13.45 -9.16
C LEU A 393 -17.91 13.65 -9.89
N ARG A 394 -17.80 14.69 -10.67
CA ARG A 394 -16.56 15.02 -11.40
C ARG A 394 -15.52 15.61 -10.45
N THR A 395 -14.25 15.36 -10.75
CA THR A 395 -13.13 15.90 -9.98
C THR A 395 -13.08 17.42 -10.00
N ALA A 396 -13.43 18.04 -11.12
CA ALA A 396 -13.51 19.51 -11.24
C ALA A 396 -14.57 20.10 -10.30
N ASP A 397 -15.65 19.38 -10.02
CA ASP A 397 -16.75 19.82 -9.18
C ASP A 397 -16.57 19.41 -7.71
N SER A 398 -15.43 18.84 -7.35
CA SER A 398 -15.15 18.27 -6.02
C SER A 398 -14.25 19.15 -5.16
N VAL A 399 -13.54 20.10 -5.77
CA VAL A 399 -12.53 20.92 -5.10
C VAL A 399 -13.15 22.09 -4.31
N SER A 400 -12.44 22.50 -3.29
CA SER A 400 -12.76 23.70 -2.53
C SER A 400 -12.58 24.97 -3.39
N PRO A 401 -13.41 26.01 -3.21
CA PRO A 401 -13.28 27.27 -3.93
C PRO A 401 -12.12 28.12 -3.37
N LEU A 402 -10.90 27.64 -3.53
CA LEU A 402 -9.68 28.27 -3.02
C LEU A 402 -8.91 28.98 -4.13
N ALA A 403 -8.24 30.08 -3.76
CA ALA A 403 -7.36 30.80 -4.67
C ALA A 403 -6.07 29.98 -4.95
N VAL A 404 -5.60 30.04 -6.22
CA VAL A 404 -4.38 29.35 -6.68
C VAL A 404 -3.17 29.58 -5.77
N PRO A 405 -2.85 30.83 -5.29
CA PRO A 405 -1.72 31.04 -4.40
C PRO A 405 -1.84 30.32 -3.05
N ALA A 406 -3.06 30.19 -2.51
CA ALA A 406 -3.28 29.49 -1.23
C ALA A 406 -2.98 27.99 -1.36
N VAL A 407 -3.49 27.35 -2.40
CA VAL A 407 -3.22 25.93 -2.66
C VAL A 407 -1.74 25.71 -3.00
N GLY A 408 -1.14 26.59 -3.80
CA GLY A 408 0.28 26.49 -4.17
C GLY A 408 1.24 26.65 -2.98
N SER A 409 0.98 27.60 -2.07
CA SER A 409 1.79 27.77 -0.86
C SER A 409 1.64 26.59 0.11
N SER A 410 0.41 26.06 0.25
CA SER A 410 0.15 24.85 1.01
C SER A 410 0.92 23.65 0.45
N LEU A 411 0.85 23.41 -0.86
CA LEU A 411 1.60 22.34 -1.52
C LEU A 411 3.11 22.46 -1.28
N LEU A 412 3.67 23.66 -1.41
CA LEU A 412 5.10 23.89 -1.16
C LEU A 412 5.48 23.57 0.29
N ALA A 413 4.66 24.02 1.25
CA ALA A 413 4.87 23.70 2.67
C ALA A 413 4.83 22.19 2.92
N PHE A 414 3.85 21.48 2.35
CA PHE A 414 3.78 20.01 2.43
C PHE A 414 5.04 19.33 1.87
N VAL A 415 5.50 19.72 0.69
CA VAL A 415 6.70 19.16 0.08
C VAL A 415 7.90 19.32 1.01
N ILE A 416 8.13 20.54 1.52
CA ILE A 416 9.29 20.81 2.41
C ILE A 416 9.21 19.97 3.69
N VAL A 417 8.05 20.01 4.38
CA VAL A 417 7.87 19.30 5.67
C VAL A 417 7.95 17.79 5.49
N TYR A 418 7.32 17.24 4.46
CA TYR A 418 7.32 15.81 4.19
C TYR A 418 8.74 15.31 3.88
N PHE A 419 9.48 15.98 3.00
CA PHE A 419 10.86 15.58 2.74
C PHE A 419 11.74 15.68 3.98
N ALA A 420 11.59 16.72 4.81
CA ALA A 420 12.37 16.84 6.04
C ALA A 420 12.04 15.71 7.05
N VAL A 421 10.76 15.49 7.34
CA VAL A 421 10.33 14.53 8.37
C VAL A 421 10.49 13.09 7.89
N TYR A 422 9.97 12.77 6.71
CA TYR A 422 9.97 11.39 6.21
C TYR A 422 11.33 10.92 5.72
N ALA A 423 12.16 11.82 5.17
CA ALA A 423 13.54 11.45 4.85
C ALA A 423 14.34 11.07 6.11
N ALA A 424 14.18 11.83 7.20
CA ALA A 424 14.80 11.49 8.47
C ALA A 424 14.31 10.14 9.01
N GLY A 425 13.00 9.88 8.96
CA GLY A 425 12.40 8.62 9.37
C GLY A 425 12.87 7.43 8.53
N ILE A 426 12.87 7.57 7.21
CA ILE A 426 13.36 6.52 6.29
C ILE A 426 14.85 6.25 6.52
N LEU A 427 15.68 7.28 6.67
CA LEU A 427 17.09 7.10 6.96
C LEU A 427 17.31 6.38 8.29
N TYR A 428 16.49 6.66 9.30
CA TYR A 428 16.53 5.96 10.57
C TYR A 428 16.13 4.49 10.43
N LEU A 429 15.05 4.18 9.70
CA LEU A 429 14.65 2.81 9.37
C LEU A 429 15.76 2.05 8.65
N LEU A 430 16.37 2.66 7.64
CA LEU A 430 17.50 2.05 6.92
C LEU A 430 18.71 1.79 7.82
N ARG A 431 19.00 2.68 8.78
CA ARG A 431 20.05 2.45 9.78
C ARG A 431 19.76 1.27 10.70
N LEU A 432 18.51 1.13 11.16
CA LEU A 432 18.09 -0.03 11.93
C LEU A 432 18.23 -1.32 11.12
N MET A 433 17.77 -1.33 9.87
CA MET A 433 17.86 -2.48 8.96
C MET A 433 19.30 -2.85 8.58
N ALA A 434 20.22 -1.89 8.62
CA ALA A 434 21.63 -2.11 8.30
C ALA A 434 22.41 -2.86 9.39
N GLN A 435 21.86 -2.95 10.60
CA GLN A 435 22.42 -3.73 11.71
C GLN A 435 21.85 -5.14 11.67
N PRO A 436 22.67 -6.19 11.80
CA PRO A 436 22.13 -7.55 11.84
C PRO A 436 21.43 -7.83 13.18
N PRO A 437 20.35 -8.61 13.20
CA PRO A 437 19.77 -9.08 14.44
C PRO A 437 20.76 -9.99 15.18
N HIS A 438 20.89 -9.80 16.48
CA HIS A 438 21.86 -10.53 17.33
C HIS A 438 21.17 -11.37 18.42
N PRO A 439 21.86 -12.37 18.98
CA PRO A 439 21.37 -13.09 20.16
C PRO A 439 21.17 -12.12 21.35
N GLY A 440 20.03 -12.24 22.05
CA GLY A 440 19.68 -11.35 23.12
C GLY A 440 19.19 -9.97 22.64
N GLU A 441 18.70 -9.86 21.41
CA GLU A 441 18.12 -8.63 20.87
C GLU A 441 17.04 -8.08 21.82
N GLU A 442 17.22 -6.86 22.29
CA GLU A 442 16.24 -6.19 23.16
C GLU A 442 15.19 -5.44 22.33
N GLY A 443 13.95 -5.49 22.79
CA GLY A 443 12.85 -4.68 22.25
C GLY A 443 13.01 -3.19 22.60
N PRO A 444 12.08 -2.34 22.18
CA PRO A 444 12.02 -0.95 22.59
C PRO A 444 12.00 -0.84 24.12
N SER A 445 12.86 0.01 24.72
CA SER A 445 12.88 0.23 26.16
C SER A 445 12.38 1.64 26.51
N THR A 446 11.70 1.74 27.65
CA THR A 446 11.28 3.03 28.21
C THR A 446 12.44 3.83 28.81
N GLU A 447 13.58 3.18 29.03
CA GLU A 447 14.79 3.79 29.56
C GLU A 447 15.66 4.46 28.50
N SER A 448 15.49 4.08 27.24
CA SER A 448 16.12 4.81 26.14
C SER A 448 15.36 6.12 25.93
N PRO A 449 16.05 7.29 25.86
CA PRO A 449 15.37 8.54 25.59
C PRO A 449 14.71 8.43 24.22
N VAL A 450 13.38 8.30 24.20
CA VAL A 450 12.58 8.42 22.99
C VAL A 450 12.69 9.88 22.58
N ARG A 451 13.58 10.20 21.65
CA ARG A 451 13.60 11.50 20.98
C ARG A 451 12.36 11.59 20.10
N SER A 452 11.25 11.90 20.72
CA SER A 452 10.06 12.33 19.97
C SER A 452 10.25 13.81 19.63
N ALA A 453 10.33 14.10 18.35
CA ALA A 453 10.13 15.42 17.78
C ALA A 453 10.96 16.56 18.42
N GLY A 454 12.28 16.44 18.48
CA GLY A 454 13.16 17.58 18.74
C GLY A 454 13.23 18.09 20.19
N ILE A 455 12.53 17.46 21.13
CA ILE A 455 12.65 17.79 22.57
C ILE A 455 13.79 16.95 23.15
N THR A 456 14.87 17.59 23.54
CA THR A 456 15.97 16.94 24.27
C THR A 456 15.48 16.63 25.69
N PRO A 457 15.45 15.35 26.14
CA PRO A 457 15.18 15.08 27.55
C PRO A 457 16.29 15.72 28.41
N ALA A 458 15.92 16.33 29.50
CA ALA A 458 16.88 16.74 30.51
C ALA A 458 17.70 15.52 30.96
N ALA A 459 19.01 15.65 31.05
CA ALA A 459 19.88 14.61 31.59
C ALA A 459 19.35 14.14 32.91
N GLY A 460 19.02 12.84 33.02
CA GLY A 460 18.59 12.26 34.28
C GLY A 460 19.69 12.50 35.35
N ILE A 461 19.30 13.07 36.47
CA ILE A 461 20.18 13.20 37.64
C ILE A 461 20.51 11.76 38.07
N PRO A 462 21.79 11.38 38.17
CA PRO A 462 22.15 10.09 38.76
C PRO A 462 21.66 10.05 40.20
N THR A 463 20.73 9.15 40.52
CA THR A 463 20.44 8.82 41.91
C THR A 463 21.68 8.10 42.46
N GLU A 464 22.48 8.78 43.25
CA GLU A 464 23.49 8.14 44.08
C GLU A 464 22.80 7.10 44.97
N VAL A 465 23.08 5.83 44.71
CA VAL A 465 22.76 4.75 45.64
C VAL A 465 23.75 4.90 46.78
N GLY A 466 23.26 5.45 47.91
CA GLY A 466 24.03 5.56 49.13
C GLY A 466 24.46 4.18 49.59
N ALA A 467 25.77 4.03 49.73
CA ALA A 467 26.39 2.97 50.50
C ALA A 467 26.19 3.27 52.00
N SER A 468 25.58 2.33 52.69
CA SER A 468 25.77 2.10 54.13
C SER A 468 25.53 0.63 54.43
#